data_19a5aff86bf16cde1013705ea2aa855c
#
_entry.id   19a5aff86bf16cde1013705ea2aa855c
#
_cell.length_a   1.000
_cell.length_b   1.000
_cell.length_c   1.000
_cell.angle_alpha   90.00
_cell.angle_beta   90.00
_cell.angle_gamma   90.00
#
_symmetry.space_group_name_H-M   'P 1'
#
loop_
_entity.id
_entity.type
_entity.pdbx_description
1 polymer ?
#
loop_
_entity_poly.entity_id
_entity_poly.type
_entity_poly.pdbx_seq_one_letter_code
_entity_poly.pdbx_strand_id
1 'polypeptide(L)'
;MRMRLGLATLLATASLMAQVAYAGPEIVAGPGVDPACFAPWSADTKFLQWPAKEGPFKIAVVNGFVGNTWRIQMIKTAKAFAEDPSMKDKIAEFKVVSTGTDAPAQLGAIEDFINQGYDAIVTIAVSPDGFDRVIRLADKSNVVLVPFDNVLDTDAVMQVNEDQLAMGRAYGDWVVKQLAELGKTSGKILEVRGLAGNSVDRDRSIGINAVLDENGGPWERVSVVGNWDDGTAQKVVADAIAVHGQFDAIAAQGGTTGVVQAMLDAGHPMVPIAGEAENGYRKLLAKHSAEGLKGISIGQSPGLVAIAMKAAVSALEGNPMPQLISVPLPIATYDQLEDGVNYWTDLPDNFFTVNEFPPCGVNITGPSIMSQSEADVN
;
A
#
# COMPACT_ATOMS: atom_id res chain seq x y z
N MET A 1 1.23 34.11 85.29
CA MET A 1 0.99 34.45 83.85
C MET A 1 1.66 33.33 83.02
N ARG A 2 0.93 32.38 82.56
CA ARG A 2 1.45 31.22 81.80
C ARG A 2 1.15 31.44 80.33
N MET A 3 2.17 31.64 79.50
CA MET A 3 2.06 31.72 78.05
C MET A 3 2.04 30.36 77.42
N ARG A 4 0.96 30.02 76.70
CA ARG A 4 0.84 28.79 75.87
C ARG A 4 1.34 29.10 74.48
N LEU A 5 2.43 28.46 74.08
CA LEU A 5 2.85 28.39 72.67
C LEU A 5 1.96 27.34 71.96
N GLY A 6 1.26 27.82 70.93
CA GLY A 6 0.56 26.91 70.00
C GLY A 6 1.50 26.51 68.86
N LEU A 7 1.71 25.20 68.69
CA LEU A 7 2.46 24.63 67.58
C LEU A 7 1.50 24.46 66.39
N ALA A 8 1.72 25.25 65.32
CA ALA A 8 1.00 25.08 64.06
C ALA A 8 1.73 24.06 63.16
N THR A 9 1.13 22.88 63.00
CA THR A 9 1.66 21.84 62.08
C THR A 9 1.19 22.14 60.64
N LEU A 10 2.10 22.57 59.78
CA LEU A 10 1.85 22.65 58.36
C LEU A 10 1.93 21.23 57.76
N LEU A 11 0.80 20.68 57.33
CA LEU A 11 0.77 19.53 56.45
C LEU A 11 1.04 19.98 55.03
N ALA A 12 2.23 19.68 54.50
CA ALA A 12 2.55 19.80 53.10
C ALA A 12 2.00 18.56 52.35
N THR A 13 0.92 18.73 51.62
CA THR A 13 0.42 17.70 50.68
C THR A 13 1.31 17.74 49.43
N ALA A 14 2.25 16.80 49.34
CA ALA A 14 2.98 16.52 48.11
C ALA A 14 2.04 15.79 47.15
N SER A 15 1.56 16.52 46.14
CA SER A 15 0.89 15.90 45.00
C SER A 15 1.96 15.16 44.17
N LEU A 16 2.04 13.83 44.30
CA LEU A 16 2.74 13.00 43.33
C LEU A 16 2.00 13.12 42.01
N MET A 17 2.51 13.94 41.09
CA MET A 17 2.19 13.78 39.68
C MET A 17 2.87 12.46 39.24
N ALA A 18 2.08 11.40 39.07
CA ALA A 18 2.54 10.22 38.39
C ALA A 18 2.92 10.64 36.96
N GLN A 19 4.21 10.68 36.67
CA GLN A 19 4.66 10.71 35.28
C GLN A 19 4.22 9.39 34.66
N VAL A 20 3.19 9.43 33.84
CA VAL A 20 2.85 8.31 32.96
C VAL A 20 4.04 8.18 32.01
N ALA A 21 4.89 7.20 32.27
CA ALA A 21 5.91 6.81 31.31
C ALA A 21 5.14 6.20 30.12
N TYR A 22 5.04 6.95 29.03
CA TYR A 22 4.54 6.43 27.77
C TYR A 22 5.54 5.36 27.30
N ALA A 23 5.19 4.11 27.53
CA ALA A 23 5.77 2.97 26.84
C ALA A 23 4.86 2.69 25.65
N GLY A 24 5.39 2.46 24.44
CA GLY A 24 4.61 2.18 23.23
C GLY A 24 3.35 1.32 23.39
N PRO A 25 2.79 0.77 22.34
CA PRO A 25 1.55 -0.01 22.47
C PRO A 25 1.75 -1.27 23.32
N GLU A 26 0.74 -1.64 24.09
CA GLU A 26 0.71 -2.91 24.80
C GLU A 26 0.33 -4.05 23.87
N ILE A 27 0.93 -5.24 24.08
CA ILE A 27 0.49 -6.46 23.39
C ILE A 27 -0.71 -7.00 24.15
N VAL A 28 -1.83 -7.15 23.44
CA VAL A 28 -3.10 -7.59 24.01
C VAL A 28 -3.65 -8.81 23.28
N ALA A 29 -4.67 -9.45 23.86
CA ALA A 29 -5.36 -10.56 23.20
C ALA A 29 -6.29 -10.04 22.08
N GLY A 30 -6.35 -10.77 20.96
CA GLY A 30 -7.37 -10.56 19.93
C GLY A 30 -8.72 -11.23 20.30
N PRO A 31 -9.72 -11.09 19.43
CA PRO A 31 -9.69 -10.31 18.19
C PRO A 31 -9.72 -8.80 18.46
N GLY A 32 -9.18 -8.02 17.51
CA GLY A 32 -9.30 -6.57 17.55
C GLY A 32 -10.70 -6.08 17.18
N VAL A 33 -10.84 -4.76 17.11
CA VAL A 33 -12.07 -4.12 16.63
C VAL A 33 -12.21 -4.32 15.11
N ASP A 34 -13.44 -4.42 14.64
CA ASP A 34 -13.80 -4.49 13.20
C ASP A 34 -12.94 -5.51 12.43
N PRO A 35 -12.94 -6.80 12.81
CA PRO A 35 -12.06 -7.81 12.23
C PRO A 35 -12.32 -8.09 10.73
N ALA A 36 -13.44 -7.62 10.20
CA ALA A 36 -13.73 -7.69 8.77
C ALA A 36 -12.92 -6.66 7.97
N CYS A 37 -12.68 -5.49 8.56
CA CYS A 37 -11.84 -4.44 7.98
C CYS A 37 -10.36 -4.65 8.33
N PHE A 38 -10.07 -4.91 9.59
CA PHE A 38 -8.72 -5.06 10.11
C PHE A 38 -8.40 -6.53 10.34
N ALA A 39 -8.40 -7.30 9.26
CA ALA A 39 -8.07 -8.72 9.33
C ALA A 39 -6.59 -8.90 9.71
N PRO A 40 -6.25 -9.77 10.68
CA PRO A 40 -4.86 -10.07 10.97
C PRO A 40 -4.23 -10.82 9.80
N TRP A 41 -2.92 -10.58 9.55
CA TRP A 41 -2.16 -11.23 8.49
C TRP A 41 -2.16 -12.75 8.58
N SER A 42 -2.08 -13.26 9.81
CA SER A 42 -2.11 -14.69 10.12
C SER A 42 -2.71 -14.94 11.51
N ALA A 43 -2.93 -16.20 11.84
CA ALA A 43 -3.39 -16.59 13.18
C ALA A 43 -2.42 -16.19 14.32
N ASP A 44 -1.12 -16.03 13.98
CA ASP A 44 -0.08 -15.69 14.95
C ASP A 44 0.18 -14.17 15.03
N THR A 45 -0.57 -13.36 14.26
CA THR A 45 -0.45 -11.90 14.30
C THR A 45 -0.77 -11.37 15.69
N LYS A 46 0.16 -10.61 16.28
CA LYS A 46 -0.02 -9.94 17.58
C LYS A 46 -1.04 -8.82 17.44
N PHE A 47 -1.65 -8.46 18.57
CA PHE A 47 -2.52 -7.28 18.63
C PHE A 47 -1.85 -6.23 19.52
N LEU A 48 -1.85 -5.00 19.03
CA LEU A 48 -1.27 -3.82 19.68
C LEU A 48 -2.40 -2.89 20.14
N GLN A 49 -2.26 -2.32 21.33
CA GLN A 49 -3.21 -1.35 21.85
C GLN A 49 -2.49 -0.14 22.42
N TRP A 50 -2.81 1.03 21.88
CA TRP A 50 -2.31 2.32 22.37
C TRP A 50 -3.22 2.88 23.45
N PRO A 51 -2.72 3.73 24.35
CA PRO A 51 -3.58 4.50 25.24
C PRO A 51 -4.54 5.37 24.41
N ALA A 52 -5.84 5.32 24.75
CA ALA A 52 -6.85 6.12 24.06
C ALA A 52 -6.56 7.62 24.18
N LYS A 53 -6.78 8.35 23.10
CA LYS A 53 -6.75 9.81 23.03
C LYS A 53 -8.13 10.36 22.70
N GLU A 54 -8.41 11.57 23.16
CA GLU A 54 -9.59 12.32 22.74
C GLU A 54 -9.30 13.03 21.42
N GLY A 55 -10.17 12.84 20.41
CA GLY A 55 -10.08 13.55 19.13
C GLY A 55 -10.63 14.99 19.20
N PRO A 56 -10.62 15.74 18.08
CA PRO A 56 -10.11 15.31 16.78
C PRO A 56 -8.58 15.30 16.70
N PHE A 57 -8.02 14.48 15.78
CA PHE A 57 -6.61 14.13 15.71
C PHE A 57 -5.83 14.90 14.65
N LYS A 58 -4.52 15.10 14.86
CA LYS A 58 -3.59 15.56 13.84
C LYS A 58 -2.96 14.35 13.15
N ILE A 59 -3.15 14.24 11.84
CA ILE A 59 -2.68 13.12 11.02
C ILE A 59 -1.78 13.63 9.89
N ALA A 60 -0.61 13.02 9.73
CA ALA A 60 0.27 13.26 8.59
C ALA A 60 0.40 12.02 7.73
N VAL A 61 0.47 12.21 6.41
CA VAL A 61 0.91 11.21 5.44
C VAL A 61 2.30 11.59 4.94
N VAL A 62 3.29 10.75 5.21
CA VAL A 62 4.67 10.96 4.76
C VAL A 62 4.95 9.99 3.62
N ASN A 63 4.90 10.53 2.40
CA ASN A 63 5.21 9.83 1.18
C ASN A 63 6.71 9.95 0.85
N GLY A 64 7.26 8.98 0.15
CA GLY A 64 8.58 9.07 -0.46
C GLY A 64 8.54 9.85 -1.77
N PHE A 65 8.74 9.18 -2.91
CA PHE A 65 8.73 9.82 -4.22
C PHE A 65 7.31 9.94 -4.82
N VAL A 66 7.15 10.87 -5.76
CA VAL A 66 5.93 11.06 -6.57
C VAL A 66 6.22 10.75 -8.05
N GLY A 67 7.01 9.71 -8.30
CA GLY A 67 7.52 9.41 -9.64
C GLY A 67 6.58 8.58 -10.51
N ASN A 68 5.45 8.10 -9.99
CA ASN A 68 4.46 7.36 -10.75
C ASN A 68 3.03 7.75 -10.38
N THR A 69 2.09 7.34 -11.22
CA THR A 69 0.67 7.68 -11.12
C THR A 69 -0.01 7.05 -9.91
N TRP A 70 0.45 5.88 -9.47
CA TRP A 70 -0.03 5.24 -8.25
C TRP A 70 0.20 6.14 -7.01
N ARG A 71 1.41 6.70 -6.86
CA ARG A 71 1.74 7.61 -5.75
C ARG A 71 0.93 8.90 -5.80
N ILE A 72 0.73 9.45 -7.00
CA ILE A 72 -0.11 10.64 -7.20
C ILE A 72 -1.55 10.34 -6.81
N GLN A 73 -2.11 9.21 -7.24
CA GLN A 73 -3.47 8.82 -6.87
C GLN A 73 -3.57 8.53 -5.37
N MET A 74 -2.57 7.91 -4.75
CA MET A 74 -2.51 7.68 -3.31
C MET A 74 -2.61 8.99 -2.51
N ILE A 75 -1.86 10.04 -2.91
CA ILE A 75 -1.94 11.37 -2.29
C ILE A 75 -3.36 11.96 -2.43
N LYS A 76 -3.93 11.90 -3.64
CA LYS A 76 -5.30 12.35 -3.89
C LYS A 76 -6.33 11.57 -3.07
N THR A 77 -6.17 10.26 -2.96
CA THR A 77 -7.04 9.39 -2.17
C THR A 77 -6.94 9.71 -0.68
N ALA A 78 -5.75 9.94 -0.14
CA ALA A 78 -5.57 10.35 1.25
C ALA A 78 -6.31 11.65 1.57
N LYS A 79 -6.23 12.65 0.67
CA LYS A 79 -6.95 13.93 0.81
C LYS A 79 -8.45 13.75 0.72
N ALA A 80 -8.94 13.01 -0.29
CA ALA A 80 -10.36 12.73 -0.45
C ALA A 80 -10.92 12.00 0.78
N PHE A 81 -10.16 11.07 1.35
CA PHE A 81 -10.56 10.33 2.54
C PHE A 81 -10.53 11.19 3.81
N ALA A 82 -9.60 12.12 3.93
CA ALA A 82 -9.58 13.07 5.05
C ALA A 82 -10.83 13.99 5.05
N GLU A 83 -11.41 14.26 3.88
CA GLU A 83 -12.64 15.04 3.70
C GLU A 83 -13.91 14.18 3.74
N ASP A 84 -13.78 12.85 3.75
CA ASP A 84 -14.91 11.93 3.78
C ASP A 84 -15.76 12.12 5.05
N PRO A 85 -17.10 12.07 4.97
CA PRO A 85 -17.96 12.22 6.13
C PRO A 85 -17.67 11.29 7.31
N SER A 86 -17.08 10.12 7.07
CA SER A 86 -16.68 9.17 8.12
C SER A 86 -15.39 9.58 8.86
N MET A 87 -14.60 10.50 8.29
CA MET A 87 -13.26 10.86 8.79
C MET A 87 -13.12 12.33 9.17
N LYS A 88 -13.74 13.24 8.42
CA LYS A 88 -13.53 14.70 8.55
C LYS A 88 -13.70 15.25 9.97
N ASP A 89 -14.68 14.73 10.72
CA ASP A 89 -14.96 15.18 12.08
C ASP A 89 -13.99 14.56 13.12
N LYS A 90 -13.19 13.56 12.71
CA LYS A 90 -12.15 12.93 13.52
C LYS A 90 -10.77 13.55 13.31
N ILE A 91 -10.61 14.42 12.30
CA ILE A 91 -9.33 15.01 11.91
C ILE A 91 -9.33 16.51 12.20
N ALA A 92 -8.44 16.95 13.09
CA ALA A 92 -8.22 18.37 13.41
C ALA A 92 -7.27 19.05 12.43
N GLU A 93 -6.26 18.32 11.98
CA GLU A 93 -5.25 18.79 11.04
C GLU A 93 -4.79 17.61 10.18
N PHE A 94 -4.74 17.83 8.86
CA PHE A 94 -4.26 16.83 7.90
C PHE A 94 -3.14 17.41 7.04
N LYS A 95 -2.02 16.68 6.95
CA LYS A 95 -0.89 17.05 6.08
C LYS A 95 -0.45 15.88 5.23
N VAL A 96 0.05 16.20 4.04
CA VAL A 96 0.72 15.25 3.15
C VAL A 96 2.02 15.88 2.69
N VAL A 97 3.14 15.19 2.89
CA VAL A 97 4.46 15.62 2.40
C VAL A 97 5.12 14.50 1.61
N SER A 98 5.87 14.89 0.60
CA SER A 98 6.65 13.99 -0.25
C SER A 98 8.13 14.35 -0.16
N THR A 99 8.98 13.38 0.17
CA THR A 99 10.39 13.58 0.48
C THR A 99 11.34 13.12 -0.63
N GLY A 100 10.80 12.63 -1.75
CA GLY A 100 11.61 12.05 -2.82
C GLY A 100 12.11 10.64 -2.49
N THR A 101 13.22 10.25 -3.10
CA THR A 101 13.83 8.92 -2.91
C THR A 101 14.87 8.88 -1.78
N ASP A 102 15.01 9.96 -1.02
CA ASP A 102 15.97 10.08 0.09
C ASP A 102 15.36 9.52 1.38
N ALA A 103 15.76 8.32 1.78
CA ALA A 103 15.27 7.67 3.00
C ALA A 103 15.61 8.47 4.28
N PRO A 104 16.81 9.04 4.48
CA PRO A 104 17.09 9.98 5.56
C PRO A 104 16.13 11.16 5.62
N ALA A 105 15.79 11.79 4.49
CA ALA A 105 14.83 12.88 4.44
C ALA A 105 13.43 12.45 4.89
N GLN A 106 13.00 11.23 4.51
CA GLN A 106 11.71 10.67 4.96
C GLN A 106 11.69 10.45 6.47
N LEU A 107 12.74 9.86 7.03
CA LEU A 107 12.86 9.66 8.47
C LEU A 107 12.87 11.00 9.23
N GLY A 108 13.56 12.01 8.68
CA GLY A 108 13.56 13.37 9.22
C GLY A 108 12.16 14.00 9.25
N ALA A 109 11.40 13.87 8.16
CA ALA A 109 10.02 14.36 8.10
C ALA A 109 9.09 13.67 9.11
N ILE A 110 9.26 12.36 9.33
CA ILE A 110 8.53 11.62 10.38
C ILE A 110 8.89 12.16 11.76
N GLU A 111 10.19 12.36 12.07
CA GLU A 111 10.63 12.94 13.33
C GLU A 111 10.07 14.35 13.56
N ASP A 112 10.03 15.16 12.51
CA ASP A 112 9.49 16.52 12.56
C ASP A 112 8.01 16.53 12.92
N PHE A 113 7.18 15.65 12.32
CA PHE A 113 5.77 15.54 12.67
C PHE A 113 5.55 15.03 14.09
N ILE A 114 6.36 14.07 14.57
CA ILE A 114 6.32 13.63 15.97
C ILE A 114 6.61 14.83 16.90
N ASN A 115 7.64 15.61 16.61
CA ASN A 115 8.05 16.77 17.41
C ASN A 115 7.03 17.93 17.35
N GLN A 116 6.27 18.06 16.26
CA GLN A 116 5.15 19.00 16.10
C GLN A 116 3.88 18.56 16.82
N GLY A 117 3.87 17.37 17.44
CA GLY A 117 2.74 16.86 18.22
C GLY A 117 1.61 16.33 17.35
N TYR A 118 1.93 15.70 16.21
CA TYR A 118 0.96 14.92 15.47
C TYR A 118 0.61 13.65 16.24
N ASP A 119 -0.64 13.21 16.12
CA ASP A 119 -1.14 12.04 16.83
C ASP A 119 -0.87 10.75 16.08
N ALA A 120 -0.94 10.79 14.75
CA ALA A 120 -0.61 9.67 13.88
C ALA A 120 0.17 10.10 12.65
N ILE A 121 1.04 9.19 12.19
CA ILE A 121 1.80 9.32 10.96
C ILE A 121 1.61 8.05 10.14
N VAL A 122 1.03 8.20 8.96
CA VAL A 122 0.88 7.14 7.96
C VAL A 122 2.01 7.30 6.95
N THR A 123 2.74 6.24 6.64
CA THR A 123 3.91 6.35 5.76
C THR A 123 4.03 5.17 4.80
N ILE A 124 4.50 5.46 3.59
CA ILE A 124 4.90 4.45 2.62
C ILE A 124 6.42 4.53 2.45
N ALA A 125 7.13 3.57 3.03
CA ALA A 125 8.57 3.63 3.18
C ALA A 125 9.32 3.65 1.84
N VAL A 126 10.33 4.52 1.72
CA VAL A 126 11.28 4.52 0.60
C VAL A 126 12.20 3.30 0.69
N SER A 127 12.66 2.98 1.90
CA SER A 127 13.45 1.81 2.25
C SER A 127 12.90 1.22 3.55
N PRO A 128 12.91 -0.09 3.75
CA PRO A 128 12.54 -0.69 5.04
C PRO A 128 13.54 -0.37 6.16
N ASP A 129 14.74 0.08 5.82
CA ASP A 129 15.84 0.28 6.75
C ASP A 129 15.76 1.62 7.51
N GLY A 130 16.31 1.65 8.72
CA GLY A 130 16.51 2.88 9.50
C GLY A 130 15.33 3.35 10.34
N PHE A 131 14.20 2.63 10.30
CA PHE A 131 12.98 3.02 11.04
C PHE A 131 13.05 2.82 12.55
N ASP A 132 13.96 2.01 13.09
CA ASP A 132 14.05 1.72 14.52
C ASP A 132 14.06 2.97 15.43
N ARG A 133 14.72 4.03 14.98
CA ARG A 133 14.81 5.26 15.74
C ARG A 133 13.48 6.00 15.78
N VAL A 134 12.81 6.15 14.65
CA VAL A 134 11.53 6.85 14.56
C VAL A 134 10.40 6.05 15.20
N ILE A 135 10.43 4.71 15.16
CA ILE A 135 9.52 3.85 15.89
C ILE A 135 9.64 4.10 17.40
N ARG A 136 10.85 4.03 17.96
CA ARG A 136 11.07 4.32 19.39
C ARG A 136 10.68 5.74 19.78
N LEU A 137 10.87 6.72 18.88
CA LEU A 137 10.46 8.10 19.14
C LEU A 137 8.95 8.24 19.14
N ALA A 138 8.25 7.62 18.19
CA ALA A 138 6.80 7.57 18.10
C ALA A 138 6.20 6.94 19.37
N ASP A 139 6.71 5.77 19.79
CA ASP A 139 6.28 5.10 21.01
C ASP A 139 6.45 5.99 22.25
N LYS A 140 7.63 6.58 22.41
CA LYS A 140 7.91 7.50 23.55
C LYS A 140 7.00 8.73 23.55
N SER A 141 6.55 9.17 22.39
CA SER A 141 5.71 10.36 22.21
C SER A 141 4.22 10.02 22.16
N ASN A 142 3.86 8.74 22.29
CA ASN A 142 2.50 8.22 22.09
C ASN A 142 1.90 8.64 20.73
N VAL A 143 2.69 8.51 19.67
CA VAL A 143 2.29 8.75 18.28
C VAL A 143 2.09 7.40 17.59
N VAL A 144 0.98 7.23 16.89
CA VAL A 144 0.71 6.02 16.12
C VAL A 144 1.40 6.12 14.77
N LEU A 145 2.44 5.30 14.54
CA LEU A 145 3.12 5.20 13.25
C LEU A 145 2.56 4.01 12.48
N VAL A 146 2.13 4.23 11.23
CA VAL A 146 1.51 3.19 10.39
C VAL A 146 2.19 3.15 9.03
N PRO A 147 3.24 2.33 8.87
CA PRO A 147 3.71 1.96 7.53
C PRO A 147 2.64 1.17 6.77
N PHE A 148 2.52 1.43 5.46
CA PHE A 148 1.61 0.68 4.61
C PHE A 148 2.26 0.40 3.26
N ASP A 149 1.78 -0.62 2.55
CA ASP A 149 2.26 -1.07 1.24
C ASP A 149 3.73 -1.53 1.27
N ASN A 150 4.67 -0.61 1.41
CA ASN A 150 6.08 -0.91 1.62
C ASN A 150 6.31 -1.18 3.12
N VAL A 151 6.05 -2.40 3.54
CA VAL A 151 6.17 -2.79 4.95
C VAL A 151 7.63 -2.93 5.39
N LEU A 152 7.82 -2.76 6.70
CA LEU A 152 9.11 -2.88 7.38
C LEU A 152 9.30 -4.29 7.91
N ASP A 153 10.54 -4.76 7.97
CA ASP A 153 10.90 -6.07 8.55
C ASP A 153 10.93 -6.01 10.09
N THR A 154 9.78 -5.63 10.70
CA THR A 154 9.64 -5.52 12.16
C THR A 154 8.21 -5.76 12.60
N ASP A 155 8.05 -6.30 13.81
CA ASP A 155 6.76 -6.45 14.49
C ASP A 155 6.52 -5.39 15.58
N ALA A 156 7.38 -4.38 15.66
CA ALA A 156 7.31 -3.32 16.65
C ALA A 156 6.32 -2.19 16.30
N VAL A 157 5.71 -2.22 15.11
CA VAL A 157 4.81 -1.17 14.61
C VAL A 157 3.61 -1.77 13.91
N MET A 158 2.46 -1.12 14.01
CA MET A 158 1.27 -1.52 13.24
C MET A 158 1.46 -1.21 11.76
N GLN A 159 1.16 -2.17 10.89
CA GLN A 159 1.35 -2.03 9.45
C GLN A 159 0.11 -2.48 8.69
N VAL A 160 -0.08 -1.97 7.47
CA VAL A 160 -1.18 -2.33 6.57
C VAL A 160 -0.62 -2.75 5.23
N ASN A 161 -0.95 -3.96 4.77
CA ASN A 161 -0.40 -4.47 3.52
C ASN A 161 -1.39 -5.37 2.77
N GLU A 162 -1.18 -5.45 1.47
CA GLU A 162 -1.64 -6.52 0.59
C GLU A 162 -0.51 -7.53 0.42
N ASP A 163 -0.84 -8.83 0.30
CA ASP A 163 0.19 -9.88 0.21
C ASP A 163 0.90 -9.86 -1.15
N GLN A 164 2.05 -9.20 -1.21
CA GLN A 164 2.83 -9.04 -2.43
C GLN A 164 3.42 -10.36 -2.93
N LEU A 165 3.76 -11.28 -2.02
CA LEU A 165 4.20 -12.62 -2.40
C LEU A 165 3.06 -13.43 -3.03
N ALA A 166 1.87 -13.38 -2.41
CA ALA A 166 0.68 -14.01 -2.95
C ALA A 166 0.26 -13.41 -4.29
N MET A 167 0.39 -12.09 -4.46
CA MET A 167 0.15 -11.41 -5.74
C MET A 167 1.10 -11.91 -6.82
N GLY A 168 2.40 -12.00 -6.51
CA GLY A 168 3.38 -12.57 -7.42
C GLY A 168 3.07 -14.02 -7.78
N ARG A 169 2.67 -14.85 -6.81
CA ARG A 169 2.21 -16.22 -7.07
C ARG A 169 1.00 -16.24 -7.99
N ALA A 170 0.00 -15.38 -7.75
CA ALA A 170 -1.18 -15.30 -8.61
C ALA A 170 -0.84 -14.92 -10.06
N TYR A 171 0.16 -14.06 -10.27
CA TYR A 171 0.69 -13.77 -11.60
C TYR A 171 1.32 -15.01 -12.26
N GLY A 172 2.18 -15.72 -11.51
CA GLY A 172 2.80 -16.96 -11.98
C GLY A 172 1.77 -18.04 -12.31
N ASP A 173 0.81 -18.28 -11.41
CA ASP A 173 -0.27 -19.26 -11.60
C ASP A 173 -1.12 -18.95 -12.83
N TRP A 174 -1.47 -17.68 -13.04
CA TRP A 174 -2.18 -17.25 -14.25
C TRP A 174 -1.39 -17.55 -15.51
N VAL A 175 -0.14 -17.16 -15.56
CA VAL A 175 0.74 -17.37 -16.72
C VAL A 175 0.86 -18.86 -17.04
N VAL A 176 1.19 -19.68 -16.03
CA VAL A 176 1.31 -21.16 -16.22
C VAL A 176 0.01 -21.76 -16.68
N LYS A 177 -1.11 -21.41 -16.06
CA LYS A 177 -2.43 -21.89 -16.44
C LYS A 177 -2.76 -21.54 -17.89
N GLN A 178 -2.55 -20.29 -18.30
CA GLN A 178 -2.86 -19.87 -19.66
C GLN A 178 -1.96 -20.55 -20.71
N LEU A 179 -0.68 -20.72 -20.42
CA LEU A 179 0.23 -21.47 -21.27
C LEU A 179 -0.18 -22.92 -21.43
N ALA A 180 -0.62 -23.56 -20.35
CA ALA A 180 -1.15 -24.93 -20.40
C ALA A 180 -2.44 -25.04 -21.23
N GLU A 181 -3.36 -24.08 -21.12
CA GLU A 181 -4.58 -24.00 -21.96
C GLU A 181 -4.23 -23.83 -23.45
N LEU A 182 -3.11 -23.19 -23.78
CA LEU A 182 -2.58 -23.07 -25.14
C LEU A 182 -1.77 -24.31 -25.57
N GLY A 183 -1.70 -25.36 -24.75
CA GLY A 183 -0.96 -26.60 -25.01
C GLY A 183 0.58 -26.43 -24.95
N LYS A 184 1.06 -25.36 -24.33
CA LYS A 184 2.50 -25.07 -24.17
C LYS A 184 3.04 -25.67 -22.88
N THR A 185 4.09 -26.47 -22.99
CA THR A 185 4.83 -27.04 -21.84
C THR A 185 6.21 -26.40 -21.66
N SER A 186 6.56 -25.45 -22.51
CA SER A 186 7.79 -24.63 -22.47
C SER A 186 7.49 -23.31 -23.11
N GLY A 187 8.29 -22.30 -22.85
CA GLY A 187 8.13 -20.99 -23.46
C GLY A 187 9.04 -19.93 -22.86
N LYS A 188 8.98 -18.76 -23.47
CA LYS A 188 9.73 -17.58 -23.04
C LYS A 188 8.78 -16.64 -22.31
N ILE A 189 9.07 -16.34 -21.06
CA ILE A 189 8.28 -15.48 -20.19
C ILE A 189 9.04 -14.19 -19.91
N LEU A 190 8.38 -13.06 -20.10
CA LEU A 190 8.90 -11.75 -19.73
C LEU A 190 8.35 -11.35 -18.37
N GLU A 191 9.23 -11.04 -17.43
CA GLU A 191 8.89 -10.35 -16.19
C GLU A 191 9.22 -8.87 -16.31
N VAL A 192 8.21 -8.00 -16.14
CA VAL A 192 8.40 -6.55 -16.08
C VAL A 192 8.34 -6.11 -14.62
N ARG A 193 9.52 -5.80 -14.08
CA ARG A 193 9.72 -5.53 -12.66
C ARG A 193 9.42 -4.10 -12.26
N GLY A 194 9.22 -3.91 -10.97
CA GLY A 194 9.08 -2.61 -10.34
C GLY A 194 10.40 -1.90 -10.07
N LEU A 195 10.45 -1.09 -9.02
CA LEU A 195 11.62 -0.34 -8.60
C LEU A 195 12.61 -1.27 -7.88
N ALA A 196 13.81 -1.37 -8.42
CA ALA A 196 14.86 -2.21 -7.84
C ALA A 196 15.19 -1.80 -6.39
N GLY A 197 15.33 -2.79 -5.51
CA GLY A 197 15.61 -2.59 -4.08
C GLY A 197 14.37 -2.34 -3.20
N ASN A 198 13.18 -2.30 -3.80
CA ASN A 198 11.92 -2.18 -3.06
C ASN A 198 11.39 -3.57 -2.66
N SER A 199 10.78 -3.68 -1.46
CA SER A 199 10.24 -4.94 -0.94
C SER A 199 9.09 -5.48 -1.80
N VAL A 200 8.22 -4.63 -2.32
CA VAL A 200 7.11 -5.00 -3.21
C VAL A 200 7.64 -5.67 -4.49
N ASP A 201 8.62 -5.04 -5.16
CA ASP A 201 9.27 -5.63 -6.34
C ASP A 201 9.91 -6.98 -6.04
N ARG A 202 10.64 -7.08 -4.93
CA ARG A 202 11.28 -8.31 -4.49
C ARG A 202 10.28 -9.43 -4.28
N ASP A 203 9.24 -9.19 -3.49
CA ASP A 203 8.31 -10.22 -3.05
C ASP A 203 7.42 -10.70 -4.19
N ARG A 204 6.99 -9.82 -5.09
CA ARG A 204 6.28 -10.22 -6.32
C ARG A 204 7.15 -11.07 -7.22
N SER A 205 8.41 -10.67 -7.43
CA SER A 205 9.35 -11.47 -8.23
C SER A 205 9.61 -12.85 -7.63
N ILE A 206 9.76 -12.94 -6.31
CA ILE A 206 9.88 -14.23 -5.61
C ILE A 206 8.63 -15.08 -5.86
N GLY A 207 7.43 -14.52 -5.73
CA GLY A 207 6.18 -15.23 -5.96
C GLY A 207 6.04 -15.77 -7.37
N ILE A 208 6.28 -14.94 -8.39
CA ILE A 208 6.24 -15.34 -9.82
C ILE A 208 7.21 -16.50 -10.06
N ASN A 209 8.46 -16.33 -9.65
CA ASN A 209 9.50 -17.32 -9.91
C ASN A 209 9.29 -18.62 -9.14
N ALA A 210 8.76 -18.57 -7.91
CA ALA A 210 8.41 -19.76 -7.15
C ALA A 210 7.40 -20.65 -7.89
N VAL A 211 6.35 -20.07 -8.47
CA VAL A 211 5.35 -20.82 -9.25
C VAL A 211 5.99 -21.43 -10.51
N LEU A 212 6.82 -20.68 -11.22
CA LEU A 212 7.49 -21.18 -12.41
C LEU A 212 8.46 -22.35 -12.08
N ASP A 213 9.14 -22.29 -10.93
CA ASP A 213 9.99 -23.36 -10.44
C ASP A 213 9.19 -24.60 -10.02
N GLU A 214 8.10 -24.41 -9.28
CA GLU A 214 7.20 -25.48 -8.83
C GLU A 214 6.53 -26.19 -10.00
N ASN A 215 6.20 -25.46 -11.07
CA ASN A 215 5.64 -26.05 -12.28
C ASN A 215 6.65 -26.95 -13.03
N GLY A 216 7.96 -26.69 -12.86
CA GLY A 216 9.05 -27.52 -13.40
C GLY A 216 9.17 -27.48 -14.92
N GLY A 217 8.47 -26.59 -15.63
CA GLY A 217 8.61 -26.40 -17.07
C GLY A 217 9.95 -25.75 -17.44
N PRO A 218 10.50 -26.02 -18.65
CA PRO A 218 11.72 -25.37 -19.13
C PRO A 218 11.38 -23.91 -19.62
N TRP A 219 11.04 -23.05 -18.67
CA TRP A 219 10.70 -21.65 -18.93
C TRP A 219 11.98 -20.83 -19.13
N GLU A 220 12.17 -20.24 -20.31
CA GLU A 220 13.13 -19.17 -20.50
C GLU A 220 12.59 -17.89 -19.86
N ARG A 221 13.33 -17.28 -18.93
CA ARG A 221 12.90 -16.11 -18.17
C ARG A 221 13.74 -14.90 -18.56
N VAL A 222 13.09 -13.86 -19.05
CA VAL A 222 13.70 -12.55 -19.31
C VAL A 222 13.09 -11.57 -18.32
N SER A 223 13.92 -10.74 -17.71
CA SER A 223 13.46 -9.76 -16.73
C SER A 223 13.96 -8.37 -17.11
N VAL A 224 13.06 -7.39 -17.08
CA VAL A 224 13.34 -5.97 -17.33
C VAL A 224 12.74 -5.10 -16.23
N VAL A 225 13.30 -3.91 -16.03
CA VAL A 225 12.86 -2.99 -14.96
C VAL A 225 11.98 -1.91 -15.58
N GLY A 226 10.67 -1.96 -15.29
CA GLY A 226 9.66 -1.01 -15.75
C GLY A 226 9.34 0.11 -14.74
N ASN A 227 9.85 0.03 -13.52
CA ASN A 227 9.69 1.03 -12.44
C ASN A 227 8.21 1.35 -12.08
N TRP A 228 7.26 0.44 -12.40
CA TRP A 228 5.81 0.68 -12.25
C TRP A 228 5.32 1.93 -13.01
N ASP A 229 5.95 2.24 -14.13
CA ASP A 229 5.66 3.41 -14.97
C ASP A 229 5.36 2.99 -16.40
N ASP A 230 4.22 3.43 -16.94
CA ASP A 230 3.74 3.02 -18.27
C ASP A 230 4.74 3.34 -19.38
N GLY A 231 5.33 4.53 -19.36
CA GLY A 231 6.28 4.95 -20.39
C GLY A 231 7.59 4.16 -20.34
N THR A 232 8.10 3.92 -19.13
CA THR A 232 9.30 3.10 -18.92
C THR A 232 9.03 1.65 -19.30
N ALA A 233 7.89 1.07 -18.86
CA ALA A 233 7.51 -0.29 -19.21
C ALA A 233 7.35 -0.47 -20.71
N GLN A 234 6.67 0.46 -21.41
CA GLN A 234 6.53 0.43 -22.87
C GLN A 234 7.91 0.39 -23.55
N LYS A 235 8.82 1.26 -23.12
CA LYS A 235 10.17 1.32 -23.69
C LYS A 235 10.94 0.01 -23.47
N VAL A 236 11.04 -0.47 -22.22
CA VAL A 236 11.88 -1.65 -21.92
C VAL A 236 11.28 -2.94 -22.49
N VAL A 237 9.96 -3.02 -22.65
CA VAL A 237 9.29 -4.15 -23.31
C VAL A 237 9.52 -4.13 -24.81
N ALA A 238 9.45 -2.96 -25.46
CA ALA A 238 9.80 -2.82 -26.88
C ALA A 238 11.26 -3.21 -27.15
N ASP A 239 12.18 -2.77 -26.29
CA ASP A 239 13.60 -3.15 -26.34
C ASP A 239 13.78 -4.67 -26.14
N ALA A 240 13.06 -5.27 -25.18
CA ALA A 240 13.10 -6.71 -24.94
C ALA A 240 12.57 -7.53 -26.13
N ILE A 241 11.48 -7.10 -26.75
CA ILE A 241 10.94 -7.73 -27.97
C ILE A 241 11.96 -7.65 -29.11
N ALA A 242 12.61 -6.50 -29.28
CA ALA A 242 13.61 -6.32 -30.34
C ALA A 242 14.86 -7.23 -30.14
N VAL A 243 15.28 -7.45 -28.90
CA VAL A 243 16.47 -8.26 -28.57
C VAL A 243 16.17 -9.76 -28.52
N HIS A 244 15.06 -10.14 -27.86
CA HIS A 244 14.74 -11.53 -27.53
C HIS A 244 13.69 -12.16 -28.47
N GLY A 245 13.05 -11.36 -29.34
CA GLY A 245 11.93 -11.80 -30.17
C GLY A 245 10.64 -11.93 -29.37
N GLN A 246 9.79 -12.86 -29.80
CA GLN A 246 8.47 -13.05 -29.20
C GLN A 246 8.56 -13.74 -27.83
N PHE A 247 7.67 -13.32 -26.95
CA PHE A 247 7.39 -13.96 -25.66
C PHE A 247 6.11 -14.78 -25.73
N ASP A 248 5.97 -15.79 -24.89
CA ASP A 248 4.79 -16.64 -24.79
C ASP A 248 3.81 -16.15 -23.72
N ALA A 249 4.30 -15.44 -22.72
CA ALA A 249 3.50 -14.77 -21.69
C ALA A 249 4.29 -13.62 -21.04
N ILE A 250 3.58 -12.72 -20.38
CA ILE A 250 4.19 -11.59 -19.66
C ILE A 250 3.58 -11.51 -18.26
N ALA A 251 4.45 -11.35 -17.24
CA ALA A 251 4.08 -11.01 -15.86
C ALA A 251 4.60 -9.60 -15.55
N ALA A 252 3.69 -8.63 -15.49
CA ALA A 252 4.03 -7.23 -15.26
C ALA A 252 3.65 -6.81 -13.84
N GLN A 253 4.62 -6.37 -13.07
CA GLN A 253 4.40 -5.89 -11.71
C GLN A 253 3.72 -4.50 -11.66
N GLY A 254 3.50 -3.84 -12.81
CA GLY A 254 2.89 -2.54 -13.01
C GLY A 254 3.42 -1.88 -14.28
N GLY A 255 2.84 -0.74 -14.67
CA GLY A 255 3.05 -0.14 -15.98
C GLY A 255 2.46 -1.01 -17.10
N THR A 256 1.41 -1.77 -16.77
CA THR A 256 0.87 -2.83 -17.62
C THR A 256 0.18 -2.25 -18.86
N THR A 257 -0.36 -1.04 -18.77
CA THR A 257 -0.86 -0.28 -19.93
C THR A 257 0.24 -0.11 -20.97
N GLY A 258 1.43 0.32 -20.55
CA GLY A 258 2.61 0.48 -21.40
C GLY A 258 3.12 -0.84 -21.97
N VAL A 259 3.04 -1.94 -21.19
CA VAL A 259 3.39 -3.29 -21.67
C VAL A 259 2.53 -3.71 -22.86
N VAL A 260 1.20 -3.58 -22.73
CA VAL A 260 0.29 -3.93 -23.84
C VAL A 260 0.51 -3.01 -25.05
N GLN A 261 0.73 -1.72 -24.81
CA GLN A 261 1.00 -0.79 -25.90
C GLN A 261 2.31 -1.13 -26.65
N ALA A 262 3.37 -1.53 -25.95
CA ALA A 262 4.61 -1.99 -26.58
C ALA A 262 4.40 -3.21 -27.48
N MET A 263 3.56 -4.17 -27.04
CA MET A 263 3.20 -5.32 -27.86
C MET A 263 2.46 -4.91 -29.13
N LEU A 264 1.48 -4.02 -29.00
CA LEU A 264 0.69 -3.52 -30.15
C LEU A 264 1.60 -2.79 -31.15
N ASP A 265 2.47 -1.90 -30.66
CA ASP A 265 3.38 -1.11 -31.50
C ASP A 265 4.41 -1.99 -32.23
N ALA A 266 4.87 -3.06 -31.59
CA ALA A 266 5.82 -4.01 -32.14
C ALA A 266 5.16 -5.07 -33.06
N GLY A 267 3.84 -5.11 -33.17
CA GLY A 267 3.13 -6.19 -33.85
C GLY A 267 3.37 -7.58 -33.22
N HIS A 268 3.63 -7.59 -31.92
CA HIS A 268 3.81 -8.84 -31.14
C HIS A 268 2.48 -9.58 -31.06
N PRO A 269 2.48 -10.93 -31.15
CA PRO A 269 1.26 -11.69 -30.95
C PRO A 269 0.60 -11.41 -29.59
N MET A 270 -0.73 -11.48 -29.53
CA MET A 270 -1.44 -11.42 -28.27
C MET A 270 -1.10 -12.64 -27.43
N VAL A 271 -0.59 -12.42 -26.23
CA VAL A 271 -0.18 -13.46 -25.28
C VAL A 271 -0.83 -13.21 -23.91
N PRO A 272 -0.90 -14.24 -23.06
CA PRO A 272 -1.40 -14.05 -21.70
C PRO A 272 -0.55 -13.02 -20.93
N ILE A 273 -1.23 -12.08 -20.24
CA ILE A 273 -0.59 -11.06 -19.40
C ILE A 273 -1.17 -11.11 -18.00
N ALA A 274 -0.30 -11.10 -16.98
CA ALA A 274 -0.66 -10.78 -15.62
C ALA A 274 -0.21 -9.35 -15.31
N GLY A 275 -1.08 -8.54 -14.70
CA GLY A 275 -0.77 -7.13 -14.43
C GLY A 275 -1.62 -6.50 -13.33
N GLU A 276 -1.37 -5.23 -13.06
CA GLU A 276 -2.07 -4.46 -12.04
C GLU A 276 -3.45 -3.96 -12.48
N ALA A 277 -4.21 -3.42 -11.51
CA ALA A 277 -5.56 -2.89 -11.73
C ALA A 277 -5.56 -1.45 -12.29
N GLU A 278 -4.74 -1.22 -13.32
CA GLU A 278 -4.71 0.04 -14.08
C GLU A 278 -5.90 0.13 -15.02
N ASN A 279 -6.55 1.30 -15.08
CA ASN A 279 -7.71 1.52 -15.94
C ASN A 279 -7.38 1.31 -17.43
N GLY A 280 -6.23 1.82 -17.88
CA GLY A 280 -5.76 1.64 -19.26
C GLY A 280 -5.53 0.18 -19.62
N TYR A 281 -4.90 -0.59 -18.72
CA TYR A 281 -4.74 -2.03 -18.93
C TYR A 281 -6.09 -2.74 -19.04
N ARG A 282 -7.04 -2.46 -18.14
CA ARG A 282 -8.38 -3.06 -18.19
C ARG A 282 -9.16 -2.66 -19.44
N LYS A 283 -9.07 -1.39 -19.90
CA LYS A 283 -9.61 -0.95 -21.18
C LYS A 283 -9.03 -1.72 -22.36
N LEU A 284 -7.70 -1.91 -22.39
CA LEU A 284 -7.02 -2.65 -23.45
C LEU A 284 -7.41 -4.14 -23.43
N LEU A 285 -7.53 -4.75 -22.25
CA LEU A 285 -8.04 -6.11 -22.10
C LEU A 285 -9.47 -6.22 -22.66
N ALA A 286 -10.38 -5.35 -22.25
CA ALA A 286 -11.76 -5.35 -22.74
C ALA A 286 -11.83 -5.17 -24.27
N LYS A 287 -11.02 -4.27 -24.83
CA LYS A 287 -10.97 -3.96 -26.25
C LYS A 287 -10.41 -5.10 -27.10
N HIS A 288 -9.33 -5.76 -26.65
CA HIS A 288 -8.57 -6.72 -27.46
C HIS A 288 -8.77 -8.18 -27.03
N SER A 289 -9.72 -8.48 -26.11
CA SER A 289 -10.03 -9.84 -25.69
C SER A 289 -10.48 -10.74 -26.86
N ALA A 290 -11.29 -10.19 -27.78
CA ALA A 290 -11.73 -10.90 -28.97
C ALA A 290 -10.58 -11.18 -29.97
N GLU A 291 -9.48 -10.45 -29.90
CA GLU A 291 -8.28 -10.64 -30.68
C GLU A 291 -7.28 -11.61 -30.02
N GLY A 292 -7.64 -12.14 -28.85
CA GLY A 292 -6.85 -13.15 -28.14
C GLY A 292 -6.04 -12.62 -26.96
N LEU A 293 -6.14 -11.32 -26.61
CA LEU A 293 -5.51 -10.78 -25.42
C LEU A 293 -6.24 -11.28 -24.17
N LYS A 294 -5.60 -12.16 -23.41
CA LYS A 294 -6.11 -12.68 -22.15
C LYS A 294 -5.28 -12.14 -20.99
N GLY A 295 -5.93 -11.63 -19.97
CA GLY A 295 -5.22 -11.06 -18.84
C GLY A 295 -5.92 -11.28 -17.51
N ILE A 296 -5.12 -11.30 -16.46
CA ILE A 296 -5.52 -11.10 -15.09
C ILE A 296 -5.07 -9.72 -14.65
N SER A 297 -5.93 -9.00 -13.95
CA SER A 297 -5.65 -7.71 -13.38
C SER A 297 -5.87 -7.79 -11.88
N ILE A 298 -4.80 -7.68 -11.11
CA ILE A 298 -4.84 -7.79 -9.65
C ILE A 298 -4.64 -6.39 -9.06
N GLY A 299 -5.52 -6.03 -8.13
CA GLY A 299 -5.46 -4.74 -7.48
C GLY A 299 -4.34 -4.68 -6.46
N GLN A 300 -3.45 -3.71 -6.64
CA GLN A 300 -2.78 -3.04 -5.53
C GLN A 300 -3.33 -1.61 -5.52
N SER A 301 -4.07 -1.30 -4.48
CA SER A 301 -4.85 -0.08 -4.48
C SER A 301 -4.10 1.10 -3.86
N PRO A 302 -4.04 2.28 -4.54
CA PRO A 302 -3.69 3.53 -3.88
C PRO A 302 -4.59 3.86 -2.68
N GLY A 303 -5.81 3.30 -2.65
CA GLY A 303 -6.77 3.40 -1.54
C GLY A 303 -6.33 2.72 -0.24
N LEU A 304 -5.25 1.94 -0.26
CA LEU A 304 -4.64 1.35 0.94
C LEU A 304 -4.28 2.41 1.98
N VAL A 305 -3.96 3.63 1.54
CA VAL A 305 -3.72 4.77 2.44
C VAL A 305 -4.94 5.09 3.31
N ALA A 306 -6.16 4.98 2.77
CA ALA A 306 -7.38 5.21 3.52
C ALA A 306 -7.57 4.16 4.62
N ILE A 307 -7.24 2.89 4.35
CA ILE A 307 -7.27 1.82 5.36
C ILE A 307 -6.22 2.11 6.45
N ALA A 308 -5.01 2.53 6.07
CA ALA A 308 -3.97 2.89 7.03
C ALA A 308 -4.38 4.10 7.90
N MET A 309 -5.02 5.12 7.32
CA MET A 309 -5.56 6.26 8.07
C MET A 309 -6.68 5.84 9.02
N LYS A 310 -7.59 4.97 8.57
CA LYS A 310 -8.68 4.42 9.41
C LYS A 310 -8.10 3.59 10.56
N ALA A 311 -7.09 2.76 10.30
CA ALA A 311 -6.39 1.97 11.32
C ALA A 311 -5.70 2.88 12.34
N ALA A 312 -5.03 3.95 11.88
CA ALA A 312 -4.40 4.93 12.75
C ALA A 312 -5.41 5.59 13.70
N VAL A 313 -6.56 6.03 13.19
CA VAL A 313 -7.64 6.60 14.03
C VAL A 313 -8.18 5.58 15.01
N SER A 314 -8.42 4.35 14.58
CA SER A 314 -8.88 3.27 15.47
C SER A 314 -7.89 3.00 16.60
N ALA A 315 -6.59 2.98 16.30
CA ALA A 315 -5.54 2.84 17.33
C ALA A 315 -5.52 4.02 18.31
N LEU A 316 -5.69 5.26 17.82
CA LEU A 316 -5.79 6.46 18.67
C LEU A 316 -7.01 6.46 19.57
N GLU A 317 -8.11 5.85 19.13
CA GLU A 317 -9.32 5.63 19.96
C GLU A 317 -9.11 4.53 21.03
N GLY A 318 -7.91 3.91 21.09
CA GLY A 318 -7.55 2.88 22.09
C GLY A 318 -8.04 1.48 21.73
N ASN A 319 -8.43 1.24 20.50
CA ASN A 319 -8.87 -0.09 20.07
C ASN A 319 -7.68 -1.04 19.87
N PRO A 320 -7.83 -2.34 20.25
CA PRO A 320 -6.85 -3.36 19.87
C PRO A 320 -6.78 -3.54 18.35
N MET A 321 -5.57 -3.43 17.79
CA MET A 321 -5.33 -3.50 16.35
C MET A 321 -4.36 -4.63 16.01
N PRO A 322 -4.56 -5.38 14.90
CA PRO A 322 -3.54 -6.31 14.44
C PRO A 322 -2.23 -5.57 14.15
N GLN A 323 -1.10 -6.15 14.53
CA GLN A 323 0.22 -5.61 14.23
C GLN A 323 0.48 -5.52 12.72
N LEU A 324 0.03 -6.51 11.96
CA LEU A 324 0.01 -6.47 10.51
C LEU A 324 -1.41 -6.77 10.03
N ILE A 325 -2.01 -5.79 9.37
CA ILE A 325 -3.35 -5.85 8.79
C ILE A 325 -3.24 -6.34 7.35
N SER A 326 -3.97 -7.42 7.04
CA SER A 326 -4.07 -7.96 5.68
C SER A 326 -5.25 -7.33 4.95
N VAL A 327 -4.98 -6.73 3.79
CA VAL A 327 -6.02 -6.22 2.88
C VAL A 327 -6.14 -7.19 1.70
N PRO A 328 -7.36 -7.61 1.33
CA PRO A 328 -7.56 -8.50 0.19
C PRO A 328 -7.08 -7.90 -1.13
N LEU A 329 -6.60 -8.77 -2.01
CA LEU A 329 -6.21 -8.44 -3.39
C LEU A 329 -7.42 -8.64 -4.31
N PRO A 330 -8.10 -7.59 -4.79
CA PRO A 330 -9.18 -7.73 -5.76
C PRO A 330 -8.64 -8.18 -7.10
N ILE A 331 -9.26 -9.21 -7.66
CA ILE A 331 -8.85 -9.81 -8.93
C ILE A 331 -9.99 -9.67 -9.94
N ALA A 332 -9.64 -9.28 -11.18
CA ALA A 332 -10.52 -9.33 -12.33
C ALA A 332 -9.79 -10.00 -13.51
N THR A 333 -10.45 -10.91 -14.18
CA THR A 333 -9.95 -11.50 -15.43
C THR A 333 -10.57 -10.77 -16.62
N TYR A 334 -9.93 -10.87 -17.78
CA TYR A 334 -10.33 -10.20 -19.02
C TYR A 334 -11.82 -10.43 -19.42
N ASP A 335 -12.41 -11.55 -19.01
CA ASP A 335 -13.80 -11.94 -19.26
C ASP A 335 -14.79 -11.48 -18.15
N GLN A 336 -14.30 -10.82 -17.12
CA GLN A 336 -15.08 -10.24 -16.01
C GLN A 336 -15.13 -8.71 -16.07
N LEU A 337 -14.54 -8.10 -17.11
CA LEU A 337 -14.44 -6.65 -17.19
C LEU A 337 -15.75 -6.03 -17.66
N GLU A 338 -16.24 -5.04 -16.91
CA GLU A 338 -17.46 -4.30 -17.17
C GLU A 338 -17.23 -2.80 -16.95
N ASP A 339 -17.57 -1.99 -17.97
CA ASP A 339 -17.43 -0.55 -17.92
C ASP A 339 -18.36 0.08 -16.84
N GLY A 340 -17.81 0.96 -16.05
CA GLY A 340 -18.51 1.57 -14.91
C GLY A 340 -18.54 0.70 -13.64
N VAL A 341 -18.00 -0.54 -13.69
CA VAL A 341 -17.94 -1.46 -12.56
C VAL A 341 -16.50 -1.68 -12.10
N ASN A 342 -15.63 -2.12 -13.02
CA ASN A 342 -14.24 -2.41 -12.67
C ASN A 342 -13.21 -1.79 -13.64
N TYR A 343 -13.68 -1.08 -14.67
CA TYR A 343 -12.93 -0.07 -15.41
C TYR A 343 -13.88 1.04 -15.86
N TRP A 344 -13.35 2.19 -16.27
CA TRP A 344 -14.15 3.37 -16.65
C TRP A 344 -13.59 3.99 -17.92
N THR A 345 -14.39 4.04 -18.99
CA THR A 345 -13.99 4.63 -20.28
C THR A 345 -13.79 6.14 -20.20
N ASP A 346 -14.45 6.81 -19.27
CA ASP A 346 -14.41 8.26 -19.03
C ASP A 346 -13.29 8.72 -18.07
N LEU A 347 -12.61 7.76 -17.38
CA LEU A 347 -11.46 8.08 -16.53
C LEU A 347 -10.13 7.87 -17.28
N PRO A 348 -9.06 8.57 -16.89
CA PRO A 348 -7.74 8.42 -17.49
C PRO A 348 -7.20 6.98 -17.44
N ASP A 349 -6.33 6.62 -18.36
CA ASP A 349 -5.70 5.29 -18.41
C ASP A 349 -4.82 5.02 -17.20
N ASN A 350 -4.19 6.03 -16.65
CA ASN A 350 -3.35 5.96 -15.45
C ASN A 350 -4.13 6.00 -14.13
N PHE A 351 -5.45 5.89 -14.17
CA PHE A 351 -6.28 5.73 -12.97
C PHE A 351 -6.22 4.28 -12.48
N PHE A 352 -6.03 4.08 -11.18
CA PHE A 352 -6.11 2.74 -10.54
C PHE A 352 -7.55 2.48 -10.11
N THR A 353 -8.08 1.35 -10.54
CA THR A 353 -9.52 1.09 -10.54
C THR A 353 -10.07 0.59 -9.20
N VAL A 354 -9.22 0.17 -8.28
CA VAL A 354 -9.64 -0.34 -6.97
C VAL A 354 -9.59 0.77 -5.93
N ASN A 355 -10.77 1.27 -5.52
CA ASN A 355 -10.90 2.36 -4.53
C ASN A 355 -12.03 2.10 -3.52
N GLU A 356 -12.55 0.87 -3.51
CA GLU A 356 -13.60 0.43 -2.62
C GLU A 356 -13.12 -0.71 -1.73
N PHE A 357 -13.38 -0.57 -0.44
CA PHE A 357 -13.10 -1.60 0.57
C PHE A 357 -14.35 -1.79 1.41
N PRO A 358 -15.35 -2.55 0.91
CA PRO A 358 -16.65 -2.71 1.56
C PRO A 358 -16.57 -3.20 3.01
N PRO A 359 -15.67 -4.14 3.38
CA PRO A 359 -15.54 -4.54 4.77
C PRO A 359 -15.12 -3.40 5.71
N CYS A 360 -14.45 -2.37 5.17
CA CYS A 360 -14.04 -1.18 5.92
C CYS A 360 -15.03 -0.02 5.83
N GLY A 361 -16.09 -0.15 5.05
CA GLY A 361 -17.00 0.95 4.75
C GLY A 361 -16.31 2.10 4.00
N VAL A 362 -15.20 1.82 3.31
CA VAL A 362 -14.46 2.80 2.50
C VAL A 362 -14.90 2.65 1.05
N ASN A 363 -15.40 3.75 0.48
CA ASN A 363 -15.72 3.88 -0.94
C ASN A 363 -15.36 5.28 -1.38
N ILE A 364 -14.22 5.44 -2.05
CA ILE A 364 -13.74 6.73 -2.52
C ILE A 364 -13.94 6.79 -4.02
N THR A 365 -14.92 7.58 -4.47
CA THR A 365 -15.29 7.63 -5.88
C THR A 365 -14.19 8.24 -6.75
N GLY A 366 -14.09 7.78 -8.01
CA GLY A 366 -13.16 8.34 -8.99
C GLY A 366 -13.26 9.87 -9.11
N PRO A 367 -14.44 10.48 -9.23
CA PRO A 367 -14.59 11.93 -9.23
C PRO A 367 -14.05 12.62 -7.97
N SER A 368 -14.26 12.04 -6.78
CA SER A 368 -13.72 12.59 -5.53
C SER A 368 -12.19 12.58 -5.53
N ILE A 369 -11.57 11.49 -5.97
CA ILE A 369 -10.11 11.37 -6.11
C ILE A 369 -9.60 12.38 -7.14
N MET A 370 -10.21 12.41 -8.31
CA MET A 370 -9.74 13.25 -9.43
C MET A 370 -9.91 14.75 -9.17
N SER A 371 -10.79 15.17 -8.27
CA SER A 371 -10.94 16.57 -7.86
C SER A 371 -9.82 17.07 -6.95
N GLN A 372 -9.04 16.16 -6.34
CA GLN A 372 -7.95 16.53 -5.43
C GLN A 372 -6.70 17.00 -6.19
N SER A 373 -5.98 17.96 -5.61
CA SER A 373 -4.69 18.41 -6.14
C SER A 373 -3.58 17.39 -5.89
N GLU A 374 -2.55 17.40 -6.73
CA GLU A 374 -1.35 16.55 -6.60
C GLU A 374 -0.33 17.14 -5.61
N ALA A 375 -0.45 18.43 -5.29
CA ALA A 375 0.48 19.13 -4.41
C ALA A 375 0.42 18.60 -2.97
N ASP A 376 1.53 18.65 -2.27
CA ASP A 376 1.59 18.41 -0.83
C ASP A 376 0.64 19.36 -0.07
N VAL A 377 0.17 18.94 1.10
CA VAL A 377 -0.63 19.75 2.04
C VAL A 377 0.30 20.14 3.19
N ASN A 378 0.75 21.38 3.19
CA ASN A 378 1.67 21.95 4.18
C ASN A 378 0.94 22.71 5.29
#